data_4add6135b3827ac696b0df00c6680cea
#
_entry.id   4add6135b3827ac696b0df00c6680cea
#
_cell.length_a   1.000
_cell.length_b   1.000
_cell.length_c   1.000
_cell.angle_alpha   90.00
_cell.angle_beta   90.00
_cell.angle_gamma   90.00
#
_symmetry.space_group_name_H-M   'P 1'
#
loop_
_entity.id
_entity.type
_entity.pdbx_description
1 polymer ?
#
loop_
_entity_poly.entity_id
_entity_poly.type
_entity_poly.pdbx_seq_one_letter_code
_entity_poly.pdbx_strand_id
1 'polypeptide(L)'
;MDYLYKLTVEIDDDKVLRLQRHDLGAVYQTVRDTFAGCNFQEQSQDDRELIFTIGEGKDSFSEVGIVTNSLYDSWLGPYLKKMEWYDASDDSTEDVLREIGDFEEEYGYYPTTEEAVRLTDEARKEIACEKKQVKEIADQAVREKKQDGKVTVLCPKCKNAPKVILNGNRTLVKCSCGYILDAEIYL
;
A
#
# COMPACT_ATOMS: atom_id res chain seq x y z
N MET A 1 -33.97 -3.89 0.91
CA MET A 1 -32.63 -3.69 0.29
C MET A 1 -31.84 -4.94 0.67
N ASP A 2 -31.10 -5.50 -0.28
CA ASP A 2 -30.40 -6.77 -0.04
C ASP A 2 -28.91 -6.56 0.31
N TYR A 3 -28.52 -5.36 0.74
CA TYR A 3 -27.15 -5.02 1.14
C TYR A 3 -27.13 -4.21 2.45
N LEU A 4 -26.03 -4.33 3.20
CA LEU A 4 -25.75 -3.58 4.41
C LEU A 4 -24.96 -2.30 4.09
N TYR A 5 -23.91 -2.43 3.28
CA TYR A 5 -23.07 -1.31 2.87
C TYR A 5 -23.05 -1.14 1.36
N LYS A 6 -22.99 0.12 0.94
CA LYS A 6 -22.83 0.50 -0.46
C LYS A 6 -21.70 1.53 -0.55
N LEU A 7 -20.75 1.29 -1.45
CA LEU A 7 -19.71 2.25 -1.80
C LEU A 7 -19.94 2.77 -3.21
N THR A 8 -19.79 4.08 -3.36
CA THR A 8 -19.85 4.77 -4.65
C THR A 8 -18.49 5.39 -4.93
N VAL A 9 -17.89 5.08 -6.08
CA VAL A 9 -16.56 5.55 -6.48
C VAL A 9 -16.64 6.22 -7.85
N GLU A 10 -16.11 7.45 -7.96
CA GLU A 10 -15.86 8.12 -9.21
C GLU A 10 -14.35 8.35 -9.41
N ILE A 11 -13.90 8.16 -10.64
CA ILE A 11 -12.53 8.45 -11.07
C ILE A 11 -12.50 9.81 -11.77
N ASP A 12 -11.42 10.56 -11.56
CA ASP A 12 -11.12 11.78 -12.31
C ASP A 12 -10.51 11.40 -13.67
N ASP A 13 -11.37 11.09 -14.64
CA ASP A 13 -10.98 10.69 -15.99
C ASP A 13 -10.06 11.72 -16.65
N ASP A 14 -10.40 13.03 -16.48
CA ASP A 14 -9.63 14.11 -17.06
C ASP A 14 -8.19 14.12 -16.50
N LYS A 15 -8.04 13.81 -15.23
CA LYS A 15 -6.74 13.72 -14.58
C LYS A 15 -5.96 12.50 -15.06
N VAL A 16 -6.60 11.33 -15.18
CA VAL A 16 -5.98 10.12 -15.73
C VAL A 16 -5.46 10.41 -17.15
N LEU A 17 -6.30 10.96 -18.00
CA LEU A 17 -5.97 11.29 -19.39
C LEU A 17 -4.88 12.36 -19.50
N ARG A 18 -4.91 13.38 -18.65
CA ARG A 18 -3.92 14.47 -18.63
C ARG A 18 -2.54 14.00 -18.21
N LEU A 19 -2.47 13.16 -17.15
CA LEU A 19 -1.20 12.70 -16.60
C LEU A 19 -0.58 11.56 -17.42
N GLN A 20 -1.37 10.84 -18.22
CA GLN A 20 -0.92 9.76 -19.15
C GLN A 20 0.00 8.72 -18.51
N ARG A 21 -0.13 8.49 -17.19
CA ARG A 21 0.68 7.51 -16.45
C ARG A 21 0.07 6.11 -16.47
N HIS A 22 -1.25 6.05 -16.61
CA HIS A 22 -2.03 4.83 -16.58
C HIS A 22 -3.09 4.85 -17.67
N ASP A 23 -3.42 3.69 -18.20
CA ASP A 23 -4.56 3.51 -19.09
C ASP A 23 -5.87 3.62 -18.31
N LEU A 24 -6.85 4.38 -18.84
CA LEU A 24 -8.13 4.62 -18.15
C LEU A 24 -8.88 3.32 -17.88
N GLY A 25 -8.88 2.39 -18.83
CA GLY A 25 -9.51 1.08 -18.66
C GLY A 25 -8.82 0.27 -17.55
N ALA A 26 -7.49 0.34 -17.47
CA ALA A 26 -6.73 -0.32 -16.40
C ALA A 26 -7.02 0.29 -15.02
N VAL A 27 -7.26 1.61 -14.94
CA VAL A 27 -7.68 2.30 -13.70
C VAL A 27 -9.01 1.71 -13.21
N TYR A 28 -10.03 1.71 -14.06
CA TYR A 28 -11.35 1.16 -13.73
C TYR A 28 -11.30 -0.33 -13.39
N GLN A 29 -10.51 -1.11 -14.12
CA GLN A 29 -10.36 -2.53 -13.84
C GLN A 29 -9.72 -2.78 -12.47
N THR A 30 -8.72 -1.99 -12.10
CA THR A 30 -8.06 -2.13 -10.79
C THR A 30 -9.04 -1.82 -9.65
N VAL A 31 -9.91 -0.81 -9.81
CA VAL A 31 -10.97 -0.55 -8.82
C VAL A 31 -11.89 -1.77 -8.68
N ARG A 32 -12.39 -2.33 -9.80
CA ARG A 32 -13.25 -3.51 -9.79
C ARG A 32 -12.59 -4.72 -9.13
N ASP A 33 -11.33 -4.98 -9.46
CA ASP A 33 -10.58 -6.10 -8.89
C ASP A 33 -10.38 -5.94 -7.37
N THR A 34 -10.15 -4.70 -6.91
CA THR A 34 -10.01 -4.42 -5.47
C THR A 34 -11.30 -4.72 -4.73
N PHE A 35 -12.45 -4.26 -5.24
CA PHE A 35 -13.74 -4.52 -4.63
C PHE A 35 -14.12 -6.00 -4.68
N ALA A 36 -13.87 -6.68 -5.81
CA ALA A 36 -14.12 -8.11 -5.93
C ALA A 36 -13.28 -8.94 -4.95
N GLY A 37 -12.03 -8.51 -4.68
CA GLY A 37 -11.16 -9.11 -3.67
C GLY A 37 -11.66 -8.98 -2.23
N CYS A 38 -12.55 -8.01 -1.97
CA CYS A 38 -13.20 -7.75 -0.67
C CYS A 38 -14.67 -8.16 -0.64
N ASN A 39 -15.08 -9.13 -1.46
CA ASN A 39 -16.42 -9.70 -1.50
C ASN A 39 -17.57 -8.74 -1.86
N PHE A 40 -17.26 -7.60 -2.44
CA PHE A 40 -18.28 -6.68 -2.95
C PHE A 40 -18.82 -7.13 -4.31
N GLN A 41 -20.07 -6.81 -4.55
CA GLN A 41 -20.76 -7.04 -5.82
C GLN A 41 -20.94 -5.71 -6.54
N GLU A 42 -20.55 -5.62 -7.80
CA GLU A 42 -20.77 -4.45 -8.64
C GLU A 42 -22.26 -4.33 -9.00
N GLN A 43 -22.80 -3.11 -8.80
CA GLN A 43 -24.16 -2.74 -9.15
C GLN A 43 -24.20 -1.55 -10.12
N SER A 44 -23.05 -1.18 -10.68
CA SER A 44 -22.92 -0.01 -11.55
C SER A 44 -23.85 -0.10 -12.75
N GLN A 45 -24.52 1.02 -13.05
CA GLN A 45 -25.35 1.19 -14.27
C GLN A 45 -24.66 2.10 -15.28
N ASP A 46 -23.63 2.83 -14.86
CA ASP A 46 -22.83 3.75 -15.65
C ASP A 46 -21.35 3.41 -15.45
N ASP A 47 -20.57 3.48 -16.51
CA ASP A 47 -19.13 3.21 -16.46
C ASP A 47 -18.33 4.29 -15.71
N ARG A 48 -18.93 5.45 -15.41
CA ARG A 48 -18.24 6.56 -14.72
C ARG A 48 -18.47 6.59 -13.22
N GLU A 49 -19.61 6.11 -12.76
CA GLU A 49 -19.92 5.99 -11.35
C GLU A 49 -19.99 4.51 -10.99
N LEU A 50 -18.98 4.01 -10.32
CA LEU A 50 -18.92 2.62 -9.90
C LEU A 50 -19.63 2.46 -8.57
N ILE A 51 -20.59 1.55 -8.51
CA ILE A 51 -21.37 1.24 -7.31
C ILE A 51 -21.12 -0.19 -6.92
N PHE A 52 -20.71 -0.38 -5.67
CA PHE A 52 -20.43 -1.68 -5.09
C PHE A 52 -21.24 -1.89 -3.82
N THR A 53 -21.74 -3.09 -3.62
CA THR A 53 -22.53 -3.44 -2.44
C THR A 53 -22.00 -4.69 -1.77
N ILE A 54 -22.16 -4.77 -0.44
CA ILE A 54 -21.88 -5.95 0.35
C ILE A 54 -23.06 -6.21 1.30
N GLY A 55 -23.47 -7.47 1.42
CA GLY A 55 -24.53 -7.89 2.33
C GLY A 55 -24.09 -7.97 3.78
N GLU A 56 -25.03 -8.30 4.67
CA GLU A 56 -24.73 -8.54 6.08
C GLU A 56 -23.82 -9.77 6.22
N GLY A 57 -22.72 -9.62 6.94
CA GLY A 57 -21.75 -10.67 7.21
C GLY A 57 -20.85 -10.30 8.37
N LYS A 58 -20.17 -11.29 8.96
CA LYS A 58 -19.34 -11.11 10.14
C LYS A 58 -18.22 -10.05 9.94
N ASP A 59 -17.69 -9.97 8.74
CA ASP A 59 -16.54 -9.14 8.43
C ASP A 59 -16.87 -7.96 7.48
N SER A 60 -18.18 -7.73 7.16
CA SER A 60 -18.59 -6.72 6.17
C SER A 60 -18.08 -5.30 6.47
N PHE A 61 -18.08 -4.89 7.73
CA PHE A 61 -17.52 -3.59 8.14
C PHE A 61 -16.01 -3.51 7.92
N SER A 62 -15.29 -4.58 8.26
CA SER A 62 -13.83 -4.64 8.04
C SER A 62 -13.49 -4.61 6.56
N GLU A 63 -14.30 -5.23 5.71
CA GLU A 63 -14.10 -5.20 4.25
C GLU A 63 -14.26 -3.78 3.68
N VAL A 64 -15.19 -2.97 4.21
CA VAL A 64 -15.31 -1.54 3.86
C VAL A 64 -13.99 -0.81 4.16
N GLY A 65 -13.45 -0.94 5.38
CA GLY A 65 -12.19 -0.32 5.76
C GLY A 65 -11.00 -0.79 4.92
N ILE A 66 -10.94 -2.09 4.61
CA ILE A 66 -9.87 -2.66 3.78
C ILE A 66 -9.92 -2.09 2.37
N VAL A 67 -11.09 -2.06 1.72
CA VAL A 67 -11.20 -1.61 0.33
C VAL A 67 -10.95 -0.11 0.20
N THR A 68 -11.47 0.71 1.12
CA THR A 68 -11.28 2.18 1.10
C THR A 68 -9.81 2.55 1.29
N ASN A 69 -9.14 1.96 2.29
CA ASN A 69 -7.72 2.17 2.51
C ASN A 69 -6.87 1.64 1.35
N SER A 70 -7.20 0.45 0.82
CA SER A 70 -6.47 -0.13 -0.31
C SER A 70 -6.54 0.75 -1.57
N LEU A 71 -7.66 1.41 -1.83
CA LEU A 71 -7.79 2.34 -2.94
C LEU A 71 -7.04 3.65 -2.67
N TYR A 72 -7.25 4.25 -1.50
CA TYR A 72 -6.67 5.53 -1.14
C TYR A 72 -5.14 5.49 -1.03
N ASP A 73 -4.59 4.51 -0.33
CA ASP A 73 -3.15 4.35 -0.12
C ASP A 73 -2.40 3.81 -1.37
N SER A 74 -3.14 3.43 -2.42
CA SER A 74 -2.56 2.93 -3.65
C SER A 74 -2.20 4.06 -4.62
N TRP A 75 -1.62 3.69 -5.76
CA TRP A 75 -1.42 4.59 -6.88
C TRP A 75 -2.72 5.16 -7.47
N LEU A 76 -3.89 4.59 -7.12
CA LEU A 76 -5.21 5.06 -7.52
C LEU A 76 -5.67 6.28 -6.71
N GLY A 77 -5.27 6.41 -5.45
CA GLY A 77 -5.70 7.48 -4.56
C GLY A 77 -5.73 8.86 -5.20
N PRO A 78 -4.66 9.27 -5.91
CA PRO A 78 -4.64 10.55 -6.61
C PRO A 78 -5.69 10.73 -7.72
N TYR A 79 -6.29 9.66 -8.22
CA TYR A 79 -7.28 9.70 -9.28
C TYR A 79 -8.72 9.56 -8.77
N LEU A 80 -8.90 9.33 -7.47
CA LEU A 80 -10.22 9.29 -6.86
C LEU A 80 -10.82 10.70 -6.83
N LYS A 81 -11.98 10.87 -7.44
CA LYS A 81 -12.75 12.11 -7.44
C LYS A 81 -13.83 12.10 -6.37
N LYS A 82 -14.40 10.92 -6.11
CA LYS A 82 -15.46 10.69 -5.14
C LYS A 82 -15.30 9.29 -4.56
N MET A 83 -15.49 9.17 -3.26
CA MET A 83 -15.63 7.88 -2.59
C MET A 83 -16.60 8.07 -1.41
N GLU A 84 -17.81 7.58 -1.57
CA GLU A 84 -18.87 7.66 -0.55
C GLU A 84 -19.20 6.27 -0.04
N TRP A 85 -19.40 6.19 1.26
CA TRP A 85 -19.87 5.00 1.95
C TRP A 85 -21.27 5.25 2.50
N TYR A 86 -22.21 4.38 2.19
CA TYR A 86 -23.56 4.35 2.74
C TYR A 86 -23.75 3.13 3.61
N ASP A 87 -24.25 3.35 4.85
CA ASP A 87 -24.64 2.33 5.80
C ASP A 87 -26.19 2.24 5.86
N ALA A 88 -26.72 1.07 5.49
CA ALA A 88 -28.16 0.84 5.48
C ALA A 88 -28.74 0.61 6.89
N SER A 89 -27.92 0.38 7.92
CA SER A 89 -28.37 0.14 9.29
C SER A 89 -28.88 1.41 9.97
N ASP A 90 -28.30 2.55 9.64
CA ASP A 90 -28.66 3.85 10.21
C ASP A 90 -29.01 4.92 9.16
N ASP A 91 -29.08 4.53 7.87
CA ASP A 91 -29.39 5.39 6.73
C ASP A 91 -28.43 6.58 6.61
N SER A 92 -27.14 6.36 6.93
CA SER A 92 -26.09 7.37 6.86
C SER A 92 -25.27 7.28 5.58
N THR A 93 -24.72 8.42 5.16
CA THR A 93 -23.75 8.48 4.05
C THR A 93 -22.57 9.33 4.49
N GLU A 94 -21.38 8.82 4.29
CA GLU A 94 -20.11 9.45 4.61
C GLU A 94 -19.28 9.68 3.36
N ASP A 95 -18.67 10.87 3.26
CA ASP A 95 -17.67 11.17 2.24
C ASP A 95 -16.28 10.77 2.74
N VAL A 96 -15.84 9.60 2.31
CA VAL A 96 -14.58 8.98 2.77
C VAL A 96 -13.38 9.85 2.42
N LEU A 97 -13.35 10.47 1.23
CA LEU A 97 -12.22 11.31 0.82
C LEU A 97 -12.12 12.56 1.68
N ARG A 98 -13.26 13.16 2.03
CA ARG A 98 -13.27 14.32 2.91
C ARG A 98 -12.82 13.96 4.32
N GLU A 99 -13.30 12.85 4.87
CA GLU A 99 -12.89 12.41 6.22
C GLU A 99 -11.40 12.13 6.33
N ILE A 100 -10.83 11.45 5.32
CA ILE A 100 -9.39 11.24 5.26
C ILE A 100 -8.67 12.59 5.13
N GLY A 101 -9.20 13.52 4.31
CA GLY A 101 -8.66 14.86 4.14
C GLY A 101 -8.67 15.69 5.42
N ASP A 102 -9.79 15.71 6.13
CA ASP A 102 -9.94 16.41 7.41
C ASP A 102 -8.96 15.84 8.46
N PHE A 103 -8.77 14.52 8.49
CA PHE A 103 -7.80 13.86 9.35
C PHE A 103 -6.35 14.25 9.02
N GLU A 104 -5.98 14.28 7.74
CA GLU A 104 -4.63 14.66 7.31
C GLU A 104 -4.36 16.16 7.57
N GLU A 105 -5.35 17.04 7.43
CA GLU A 105 -5.24 18.46 7.76
C GLU A 105 -5.03 18.67 9.27
N GLU A 106 -5.72 17.90 10.12
CA GLU A 106 -5.60 17.99 11.58
C GLU A 106 -4.23 17.50 12.08
N TYR A 107 -3.69 16.43 11.47
CA TYR A 107 -2.52 15.72 11.97
C TYR A 107 -1.22 15.98 11.19
N GLY A 108 -1.23 16.71 10.08
CA GLY A 108 0.01 17.01 9.37
C GLY A 108 -0.10 17.53 7.93
N TYR A 109 0.94 17.25 7.16
CA TYR A 109 1.14 17.72 5.80
C TYR A 109 0.08 17.16 4.82
N TYR A 110 -0.55 18.06 4.08
CA TYR A 110 -1.53 17.75 3.04
C TYR A 110 -0.97 18.10 1.64
N PRO A 111 -0.28 17.19 0.96
CA PRO A 111 0.25 17.48 -0.38
C PRO A 111 -0.86 17.64 -1.41
N THR A 112 -0.66 18.51 -2.39
CA THR A 112 -1.49 18.47 -3.60
C THR A 112 -1.42 17.08 -4.22
N THR A 113 -2.45 16.69 -5.00
CA THR A 113 -2.48 15.35 -5.61
C THR A 113 -1.25 15.06 -6.48
N GLU A 114 -0.70 16.07 -7.14
CA GLU A 114 0.52 15.93 -7.98
C GLU A 114 1.77 15.74 -7.12
N GLU A 115 1.85 16.45 -6.00
CA GLU A 115 2.92 16.26 -5.01
C GLU A 115 2.82 14.92 -4.32
N ALA A 116 1.62 14.45 -3.96
CA ALA A 116 1.40 13.14 -3.37
C ALA A 116 1.88 12.00 -4.29
N VAL A 117 1.56 12.08 -5.59
CA VAL A 117 2.06 11.10 -6.57
C VAL A 117 3.56 11.13 -6.66
N ARG A 118 4.17 12.33 -6.74
CA ARG A 118 5.62 12.49 -6.82
C ARG A 118 6.30 11.96 -5.56
N LEU A 119 5.82 12.33 -4.39
CA LEU A 119 6.36 11.89 -3.10
C LEU A 119 6.25 10.38 -2.92
N THR A 120 5.13 9.78 -3.34
CA THR A 120 4.95 8.32 -3.31
C THR A 120 5.96 7.63 -4.23
N ASP A 121 6.18 8.13 -5.44
CA ASP A 121 7.17 7.58 -6.37
C ASP A 121 8.62 7.76 -5.86
N GLU A 122 8.92 8.90 -5.24
CA GLU A 122 10.22 9.17 -4.60
C GLU A 122 10.44 8.23 -3.40
N ALA A 123 9.45 8.10 -2.52
CA ALA A 123 9.51 7.19 -1.37
C ALA A 123 9.68 5.72 -1.80
N ARG A 124 8.99 5.28 -2.84
CA ARG A 124 9.17 3.92 -3.40
C ARG A 124 10.56 3.69 -3.93
N LYS A 125 11.15 4.69 -4.62
CA LYS A 125 12.54 4.62 -5.10
C LYS A 125 13.53 4.58 -3.96
N GLU A 126 13.31 5.39 -2.93
CA GLU A 126 14.14 5.42 -1.73
C GLU A 126 14.09 4.07 -0.98
N ILE A 127 12.89 3.54 -0.74
CA ILE A 127 12.69 2.21 -0.12
C ILE A 127 13.35 1.11 -0.95
N ALA A 128 13.23 1.16 -2.28
CA ALA A 128 13.85 0.18 -3.16
C ALA A 128 15.39 0.27 -3.10
N CYS A 129 15.93 1.49 -3.04
CA CYS A 129 17.35 1.73 -2.88
C CYS A 129 17.87 1.23 -1.52
N GLU A 130 17.14 1.53 -0.43
CA GLU A 130 17.49 1.04 0.91
C GLU A 130 17.44 -0.49 0.98
N LYS A 131 16.41 -1.13 0.45
CA LYS A 131 16.30 -2.61 0.41
C LYS A 131 17.48 -3.24 -0.35
N LYS A 132 17.86 -2.65 -1.49
CA LYS A 132 19.02 -3.10 -2.26
C LYS A 132 20.30 -2.98 -1.46
N GLN A 133 20.53 -1.84 -0.81
CA GLN A 133 21.70 -1.59 0.02
C GLN A 133 21.77 -2.56 1.21
N VAL A 134 20.64 -2.79 1.90
CA VAL A 134 20.55 -3.75 3.01
C VAL A 134 20.94 -5.14 2.53
N LYS A 135 20.41 -5.58 1.38
CA LYS A 135 20.72 -6.91 0.82
C LYS A 135 22.21 -7.03 0.44
N GLU A 136 22.78 -6.04 -0.22
CA GLU A 136 24.20 -6.04 -0.58
C GLU A 136 25.12 -6.19 0.66
N ILE A 137 24.81 -5.46 1.74
CA ILE A 137 25.55 -5.54 2.99
C ILE A 137 25.36 -6.91 3.66
N ALA A 138 24.14 -7.43 3.66
CA ALA A 138 23.85 -8.76 4.22
C ALA A 138 24.58 -9.86 3.47
N ASP A 139 24.56 -9.85 2.14
CA ASP A 139 25.29 -10.81 1.30
C ASP A 139 26.80 -10.75 1.51
N GLN A 140 27.35 -9.53 1.67
CA GLN A 140 28.75 -9.35 1.98
C GLN A 140 29.09 -9.90 3.36
N ALA A 141 28.29 -9.61 4.39
CA ALA A 141 28.48 -10.11 5.75
C ALA A 141 28.48 -11.66 5.80
N VAL A 142 27.59 -12.29 5.04
CA VAL A 142 27.52 -13.75 4.92
C VAL A 142 28.76 -14.31 4.26
N ARG A 143 29.24 -13.70 3.16
CA ARG A 143 30.47 -14.12 2.47
C ARG A 143 31.68 -14.06 3.41
N GLU A 144 31.88 -12.92 4.07
CA GLU A 144 32.97 -12.71 5.02
C GLU A 144 32.91 -13.73 6.18
N LYS A 145 31.69 -13.95 6.72
CA LYS A 145 31.51 -14.92 7.79
C LYS A 145 31.85 -16.34 7.38
N LYS A 146 31.50 -16.73 6.13
CA LYS A 146 31.83 -18.08 5.61
C LYS A 146 33.31 -18.25 5.28
N GLN A 147 33.99 -17.20 4.78
CA GLN A 147 35.40 -17.25 4.37
C GLN A 147 36.36 -17.09 5.55
N ASP A 148 36.17 -16.05 6.36
CA ASP A 148 37.14 -15.62 7.35
C ASP A 148 36.66 -15.83 8.80
N GLY A 149 35.44 -16.30 9.00
CA GLY A 149 34.82 -16.46 10.30
C GLY A 149 34.46 -15.12 11.00
N LYS A 150 34.82 -13.99 10.39
CA LYS A 150 34.59 -12.62 10.91
C LYS A 150 33.81 -11.79 9.91
N VAL A 151 33.07 -10.83 10.43
CA VAL A 151 32.33 -9.84 9.62
C VAL A 151 33.00 -8.49 9.80
N THR A 152 33.45 -7.89 8.72
CA THR A 152 34.11 -6.57 8.68
C THR A 152 33.26 -5.48 8.07
N VAL A 153 32.29 -5.83 7.23
CA VAL A 153 31.32 -4.88 6.67
C VAL A 153 30.51 -4.23 7.80
N LEU A 154 30.29 -2.93 7.68
CA LEU A 154 29.63 -2.13 8.72
C LEU A 154 28.24 -1.69 8.29
N CYS A 155 27.33 -1.68 9.24
CA CYS A 155 26.01 -1.07 9.06
C CYS A 155 26.16 0.44 8.80
N PRO A 156 25.55 1.00 7.74
CA PRO A 156 25.68 2.42 7.42
C PRO A 156 25.05 3.32 8.49
N LYS A 157 24.08 2.80 9.24
CA LYS A 157 23.33 3.57 10.25
C LYS A 157 24.06 3.63 11.59
N CYS A 158 24.47 2.50 12.15
CA CYS A 158 25.08 2.45 13.49
C CYS A 158 26.60 2.19 13.49
N LYS A 159 27.21 1.98 12.34
CA LYS A 159 28.65 1.70 12.15
C LYS A 159 29.16 0.43 12.85
N ASN A 160 28.26 -0.44 13.30
CA ASN A 160 28.61 -1.74 13.87
C ASN A 160 28.54 -2.85 12.82
N ALA A 161 29.35 -3.88 12.98
CA ALA A 161 29.25 -5.07 12.14
C ALA A 161 27.96 -5.83 12.44
N PRO A 162 27.18 -6.24 11.42
CA PRO A 162 25.98 -7.03 11.63
C PRO A 162 26.33 -8.44 12.14
N LYS A 163 25.44 -9.01 12.95
CA LYS A 163 25.56 -10.39 13.42
C LYS A 163 25.02 -11.33 12.36
N VAL A 164 25.86 -12.29 11.93
CA VAL A 164 25.47 -13.36 11.01
C VAL A 164 25.31 -14.67 11.79
N ILE A 165 24.15 -15.31 11.62
CA ILE A 165 23.81 -16.60 12.20
C ILE A 165 23.59 -17.58 11.04
N LEU A 166 24.39 -18.63 10.99
CA LEU A 166 24.30 -19.72 10.01
C LEU A 166 23.75 -20.95 10.72
N ASN A 167 22.62 -21.49 10.26
CA ASN A 167 22.00 -22.67 10.84
C ASN A 167 21.49 -23.59 9.72
N GLY A 168 22.31 -24.55 9.31
CA GLY A 168 22.05 -25.42 8.19
C GLY A 168 21.83 -24.61 6.90
N ASN A 169 20.66 -24.74 6.31
CA ASN A 169 20.26 -24.02 5.10
C ASN A 169 19.62 -22.64 5.37
N ARG A 170 19.65 -22.16 6.61
CA ARG A 170 19.10 -20.86 7.00
C ARG A 170 20.20 -19.88 7.33
N THR A 171 20.08 -18.67 6.82
CA THR A 171 20.97 -17.57 7.16
C THR A 171 20.13 -16.41 7.70
N LEU A 172 20.57 -15.83 8.82
CA LEU A 172 19.99 -14.62 9.38
C LEU A 172 21.10 -13.61 9.59
N VAL A 173 20.93 -12.42 9.00
CA VAL A 173 21.79 -11.26 9.21
C VAL A 173 21.01 -10.19 9.93
N LYS A 174 21.48 -9.73 11.08
CA LYS A 174 20.83 -8.68 11.84
C LYS A 174 21.80 -7.68 12.44
N CYS A 175 21.44 -6.41 12.41
CA CYS A 175 22.13 -5.36 13.12
C CYS A 175 21.41 -5.01 14.42
N SER A 176 22.15 -4.57 15.44
CA SER A 176 21.60 -4.17 16.74
C SER A 176 20.65 -2.96 16.64
N CYS A 177 20.81 -2.11 15.62
CA CYS A 177 19.93 -0.95 15.38
C CYS A 177 18.67 -1.28 14.58
N GLY A 178 18.49 -2.52 14.13
CA GLY A 178 17.34 -2.95 13.33
C GLY A 178 17.37 -2.56 11.85
N TYR A 179 18.32 -1.75 11.39
CA TYR A 179 18.39 -1.32 10.00
C TYR A 179 18.66 -2.46 9.02
N ILE A 180 19.50 -3.43 9.42
CA ILE A 180 19.76 -4.66 8.66
C ILE A 180 19.02 -5.79 9.33
N LEU A 181 18.08 -6.38 8.62
CA LEU A 181 17.41 -7.61 8.96
C LEU A 181 17.12 -8.36 7.66
N ASP A 182 17.91 -9.39 7.40
CA ASP A 182 17.77 -10.23 6.21
C ASP A 182 17.79 -11.71 6.62
N ALA A 183 16.83 -12.48 6.14
CA ALA A 183 16.71 -13.90 6.44
C ALA A 183 16.48 -14.67 5.13
N GLU A 184 17.39 -15.55 4.79
CA GLU A 184 17.29 -16.41 3.61
C GLU A 184 17.25 -17.89 4.00
N ILE A 185 16.48 -18.65 3.23
CA ILE A 185 16.45 -20.11 3.28
C ILE A 185 17.02 -20.59 1.96
N TYR A 186 18.15 -21.27 2.00
CA TYR A 186 18.70 -21.96 0.84
C TYR A 186 18.11 -23.36 0.81
N LEU A 187 17.34 -23.64 -0.24
CA LEU A 187 16.75 -24.96 -0.50
C LEU A 187 17.78 -25.92 -1.09
#